data_0727a2f64d17534b29ea5026e197eb0f
#
_entry.id   0727a2f64d17534b29ea5026e197eb0f
#
_cell.length_a   1.000
_cell.length_b   1.000
_cell.length_c   1.000
_cell.angle_alpha   90.00
_cell.angle_beta   90.00
_cell.angle_gamma   90.00
#
_symmetry.space_group_name_H-M   'P 1'
#
loop_
_entity.id
_entity.type
_entity.pdbx_description
1 polymer ?
#
loop_
_entity_poly.entity_id
_entity_poly.type
_entity_poly.pdbx_seq_one_letter_code
_entity_poly.pdbx_strand_id
1 'polypeptide(L)'
;MSQTTVIDEPVVLTRRSIDTVLTAAGALLTLVFLVAGALLLWGSTFASDYVADELGSQQIFFPSEEALIEEGREDLVEWADEQVTTGDEAEAYASYIDGHLPEESYAQQGPAVTAAREELAAAQEAGEDEATIEELQTTYDELNRQRETTFKGETLRGLLLSTYAWSTVGQIAGYAAYAAFAAAIVMGVLTFLGWRHLRHLRHRGAAVTT
;
A
#
# COMPACT_ATOMS: atom_id res chain seq x y z
N MET A 1 14.33 -68.89 -10.82
CA MET A 1 13.93 -67.50 -10.63
C MET A 1 14.61 -67.02 -9.33
N SER A 2 15.75 -66.36 -9.46
CA SER A 2 16.46 -65.80 -8.30
C SER A 2 15.89 -64.43 -8.01
N GLN A 3 15.27 -64.26 -6.87
CA GLN A 3 14.85 -62.96 -6.37
C GLN A 3 16.09 -62.26 -5.79
N THR A 4 16.53 -61.20 -6.47
CA THR A 4 17.54 -60.29 -5.92
C THR A 4 16.84 -59.40 -4.89
N THR A 5 17.04 -59.72 -3.61
CA THR A 5 16.64 -58.87 -2.50
C THR A 5 17.53 -57.65 -2.50
N VAL A 6 17.01 -56.49 -2.93
CA VAL A 6 17.67 -55.20 -2.75
C VAL A 6 17.62 -54.90 -1.26
N ILE A 7 18.73 -55.09 -0.58
CA ILE A 7 18.89 -54.68 0.81
C ILE A 7 19.07 -53.15 0.76
N ASP A 8 18.04 -52.45 1.20
CA ASP A 8 18.09 -51.00 1.39
C ASP A 8 19.02 -50.75 2.60
N GLU A 9 20.31 -50.49 2.33
CA GLU A 9 21.24 -50.12 3.39
C GLU A 9 20.81 -48.81 4.01
N PRO A 10 20.63 -48.72 5.34
CA PRO A 10 20.26 -47.48 5.99
C PRO A 10 21.37 -46.44 5.75
N VAL A 11 21.00 -45.30 5.20
CA VAL A 11 21.92 -44.15 5.01
C VAL A 11 22.39 -43.70 6.39
N VAL A 12 23.58 -44.13 6.82
CA VAL A 12 24.20 -43.70 8.07
C VAL A 12 24.70 -42.26 7.89
N LEU A 13 23.90 -41.29 8.31
CA LEU A 13 24.30 -39.89 8.35
C LEU A 13 25.42 -39.70 9.37
N THR A 14 26.64 -39.46 8.89
CA THR A 14 27.74 -39.09 9.77
C THR A 14 27.55 -37.69 10.29
N ARG A 15 27.98 -37.42 11.55
CA ARG A 15 27.92 -36.06 12.14
C ARG A 15 28.46 -34.96 11.20
N ARG A 16 29.54 -35.29 10.48
CA ARG A 16 30.15 -34.41 9.49
C ARG A 16 29.23 -34.11 8.30
N SER A 17 28.48 -35.10 7.82
CA SER A 17 27.51 -34.91 6.74
C SER A 17 26.38 -33.96 7.17
N ILE A 18 25.88 -34.14 8.41
CA ILE A 18 24.85 -33.27 8.99
C ILE A 18 25.37 -31.83 9.10
N ASP A 19 26.56 -31.61 9.68
CA ASP A 19 27.16 -30.29 9.84
C ASP A 19 27.40 -29.60 8.47
N THR A 20 27.77 -30.37 7.44
CA THR A 20 27.96 -29.84 6.08
C THR A 20 26.64 -29.42 5.47
N VAL A 21 25.59 -30.24 5.58
CA VAL A 21 24.24 -29.92 5.05
C VAL A 21 23.68 -28.71 5.78
N LEU A 22 23.79 -28.63 7.10
CA LEU A 22 23.32 -27.47 7.88
C LEU A 22 24.04 -26.16 7.49
N THR A 23 25.36 -26.22 7.29
CA THR A 23 26.15 -25.07 6.86
C THR A 23 25.78 -24.64 5.45
N ALA A 24 25.56 -25.57 4.52
CA ALA A 24 25.12 -25.29 3.17
C ALA A 24 23.69 -24.69 3.14
N ALA A 25 22.79 -25.26 3.92
CA ALA A 25 21.43 -24.72 4.08
C ALA A 25 21.43 -23.31 4.68
N GLY A 26 22.27 -23.06 5.69
CA GLY A 26 22.47 -21.74 6.27
C GLY A 26 22.99 -20.72 5.26
N ALA A 27 23.94 -21.11 4.41
CA ALA A 27 24.44 -20.25 3.33
C ALA A 27 23.35 -19.92 2.29
N LEU A 28 22.55 -20.92 1.92
CA LEU A 28 21.42 -20.72 1.00
C LEU A 28 20.37 -19.77 1.61
N LEU A 29 19.98 -19.98 2.87
CA LEU A 29 19.03 -19.10 3.56
C LEU A 29 19.56 -17.67 3.69
N THR A 30 20.85 -17.49 3.97
CA THR A 30 21.49 -16.18 3.99
C THR A 30 21.31 -15.48 2.64
N LEU A 31 21.57 -16.18 1.52
CA LEU A 31 21.39 -15.63 0.18
C LEU A 31 19.92 -15.29 -0.10
N VAL A 32 18.99 -16.19 0.27
CA VAL A 32 17.54 -15.94 0.11
C VAL A 32 17.10 -14.68 0.86
N PHE A 33 17.54 -14.51 2.12
CA PHE A 33 17.18 -13.30 2.89
C PHE A 33 17.81 -12.04 2.32
N LEU A 34 19.03 -12.08 1.79
CA LEU A 34 19.66 -10.94 1.12
C LEU A 34 18.90 -10.54 -0.13
N VAL A 35 18.53 -11.49 -0.98
CA VAL A 35 17.77 -11.24 -2.20
C VAL A 35 16.36 -10.72 -1.86
N ALA A 36 15.67 -11.37 -0.93
CA ALA A 36 14.34 -10.96 -0.50
C ALA A 36 14.38 -9.54 0.11
N GLY A 37 15.34 -9.24 0.98
CA GLY A 37 15.53 -7.91 1.56
C GLY A 37 15.79 -6.84 0.50
N ALA A 38 16.61 -7.13 -0.50
CA ALA A 38 16.89 -6.21 -1.59
C ALA A 38 15.65 -5.92 -2.46
N LEU A 39 14.87 -6.96 -2.80
CA LEU A 39 13.63 -6.80 -3.56
C LEU A 39 12.55 -6.03 -2.79
N LEU A 40 12.40 -6.32 -1.49
CA LEU A 40 11.45 -5.60 -0.63
C LEU A 40 11.85 -4.14 -0.46
N LEU A 41 13.14 -3.84 -0.28
CA LEU A 41 13.63 -2.47 -0.18
C LEU A 41 13.41 -1.71 -1.49
N TRP A 42 13.72 -2.33 -2.63
CA TRP A 42 13.44 -1.75 -3.93
C TRP A 42 11.94 -1.46 -4.11
N GLY A 43 11.06 -2.40 -3.77
CA GLY A 43 9.61 -2.21 -3.86
C GLY A 43 9.10 -1.09 -2.94
N SER A 44 9.65 -0.98 -1.72
CA SER A 44 9.36 0.11 -0.78
C SER A 44 9.75 1.47 -1.36
N THR A 45 10.98 1.61 -1.85
CA THR A 45 11.47 2.85 -2.44
C THR A 45 10.66 3.23 -3.67
N PHE A 46 10.40 2.26 -4.57
CA PHE A 46 9.57 2.48 -5.75
C PHE A 46 8.17 3.00 -5.39
N ALA A 47 7.51 2.40 -4.39
CA ALA A 47 6.18 2.84 -3.97
C ALA A 47 6.20 4.26 -3.41
N SER A 48 7.20 4.60 -2.60
CA SER A 48 7.34 5.95 -2.02
C SER A 48 7.63 7.01 -3.09
N ASP A 49 8.56 6.74 -3.99
CA ASP A 49 8.91 7.66 -5.07
C ASP A 49 7.73 7.88 -6.03
N TYR A 50 7.04 6.80 -6.39
CA TYR A 50 5.85 6.86 -7.25
C TYR A 50 4.74 7.71 -6.62
N VAL A 51 4.46 7.51 -5.33
CA VAL A 51 3.46 8.30 -4.60
C VAL A 51 3.85 9.78 -4.56
N ALA A 52 5.11 10.08 -4.24
CA ALA A 52 5.60 11.45 -4.17
C ALA A 52 5.53 12.18 -5.53
N ASP A 53 5.93 11.52 -6.61
CA ASP A 53 5.92 12.08 -7.96
C ASP A 53 4.48 12.34 -8.45
N GLU A 54 3.56 11.36 -8.26
CA GLU A 54 2.17 11.50 -8.71
C GLU A 54 1.41 12.56 -7.92
N LEU A 55 1.50 12.59 -6.59
CA LEU A 55 0.86 13.60 -5.77
C LEU A 55 1.49 14.98 -5.98
N GLY A 56 2.81 15.06 -6.01
CA GLY A 56 3.53 16.30 -6.22
C GLY A 56 3.19 16.98 -7.54
N SER A 57 2.93 16.20 -8.61
CA SER A 57 2.52 16.70 -9.92
C SER A 57 1.13 17.37 -9.91
N GLN A 58 0.24 16.96 -8.99
CA GLN A 58 -1.12 17.49 -8.88
C GLN A 58 -1.19 18.84 -8.19
N GLN A 59 -0.13 19.27 -7.50
CA GLN A 59 -0.03 20.57 -6.82
C GLN A 59 -1.20 20.85 -5.86
N ILE A 60 -1.60 19.86 -5.10
CA ILE A 60 -2.62 19.96 -4.05
C ILE A 60 -1.94 20.47 -2.79
N PHE A 61 -2.49 21.53 -2.19
CA PHE A 61 -1.99 22.13 -0.94
C PHE A 61 -3.10 22.15 0.10
N PHE A 62 -2.72 21.96 1.35
CA PHE A 62 -3.62 22.21 2.47
C PHE A 62 -3.93 23.71 2.57
N PRO A 63 -5.12 24.07 3.09
CA PRO A 63 -5.44 25.45 3.45
C PRO A 63 -4.49 26.01 4.50
N SER A 64 -4.50 27.35 4.68
CA SER A 64 -3.73 27.97 5.75
C SER A 64 -4.24 27.56 7.13
N GLU A 65 -3.41 27.74 8.17
CA GLU A 65 -3.77 27.45 9.55
C GLU A 65 -5.06 28.17 9.96
N GLU A 66 -5.19 29.46 9.59
CA GLU A 66 -6.37 30.25 9.92
C GLU A 66 -7.64 29.68 9.26
N ALA A 67 -7.55 29.24 8.01
CA ALA A 67 -8.69 28.67 7.29
C ALA A 67 -9.12 27.33 7.92
N LEU A 68 -8.16 26.46 8.26
CA LEU A 68 -8.44 25.18 8.92
C LEU A 68 -9.12 25.38 10.29
N ILE A 69 -8.68 26.37 11.07
CA ILE A 69 -9.29 26.70 12.37
C ILE A 69 -10.71 27.23 12.17
N GLU A 70 -10.92 28.12 11.18
CA GLU A 70 -12.25 28.67 10.86
C GLU A 70 -13.26 27.60 10.44
N GLU A 71 -12.78 26.56 9.76
CA GLU A 71 -13.56 25.40 9.31
C GLU A 71 -13.74 24.32 10.40
N GLY A 72 -13.14 24.50 11.60
CA GLY A 72 -13.18 23.52 12.68
C GLY A 72 -12.35 22.27 12.42
N ARG A 73 -11.27 22.41 11.63
CA ARG A 73 -10.36 21.34 11.26
C ARG A 73 -8.96 21.51 11.91
N GLU A 74 -8.98 21.82 13.20
CA GLU A 74 -7.74 21.93 14.00
C GLU A 74 -6.90 20.66 13.99
N ASP A 75 -7.50 19.52 13.70
CA ASP A 75 -6.86 18.22 13.53
C ASP A 75 -5.88 18.18 12.33
N LEU A 76 -6.00 19.11 11.39
CA LEU A 76 -5.19 19.20 10.18
C LEU A 76 -4.16 20.34 10.18
N VAL A 77 -4.10 21.13 11.25
CA VAL A 77 -3.21 22.31 11.34
C VAL A 77 -1.73 21.94 11.18
N GLU A 78 -1.33 20.73 11.57
CA GLU A 78 0.05 20.25 11.34
C GLU A 78 0.47 20.21 9.86
N TRP A 79 -0.49 20.13 8.94
CA TRP A 79 -0.29 20.09 7.49
C TRP A 79 -0.52 21.44 6.80
N ALA A 80 -0.85 22.50 7.56
CA ALA A 80 -1.23 23.79 7.00
C ALA A 80 -0.20 24.31 5.99
N ASP A 81 -0.67 24.82 4.84
CA ASP A 81 0.14 25.31 3.72
C ASP A 81 1.08 24.27 3.07
N GLU A 82 1.12 23.02 3.54
CA GLU A 82 1.96 21.96 2.97
C GLU A 82 1.36 21.37 1.70
N GLN A 83 2.21 20.95 0.79
CA GLN A 83 1.81 20.23 -0.41
C GLN A 83 1.60 18.74 -0.08
N VAL A 84 0.52 18.17 -0.60
CA VAL A 84 0.27 16.73 -0.49
C VAL A 84 1.25 15.98 -1.40
N THR A 85 2.20 15.26 -0.79
CA THR A 85 3.26 14.50 -1.46
C THR A 85 3.47 13.10 -0.88
N THR A 86 2.90 12.84 0.29
CA THR A 86 3.03 11.55 0.98
C THR A 86 1.68 10.86 1.16
N GLY A 87 1.71 9.57 1.51
CA GLY A 87 0.49 8.82 1.81
C GLY A 87 -0.27 9.37 3.02
N ASP A 88 0.45 9.77 4.07
CA ASP A 88 -0.17 10.28 5.30
C ASP A 88 -0.86 11.64 5.05
N GLU A 89 -0.23 12.52 4.26
CA GLU A 89 -0.84 13.77 3.78
C GLU A 89 -2.05 13.50 2.87
N ALA A 90 -1.99 12.45 2.04
CA ALA A 90 -3.12 12.06 1.20
C ALA A 90 -4.32 11.57 2.03
N GLU A 91 -4.10 10.82 3.11
CA GLU A 91 -5.14 10.41 4.06
C GLU A 91 -5.75 11.63 4.77
N ALA A 92 -4.89 12.52 5.28
CA ALA A 92 -5.30 13.76 5.94
C ALA A 92 -6.14 14.64 4.99
N TYR A 93 -5.70 14.82 3.74
CA TYR A 93 -6.45 15.59 2.75
C TYR A 93 -7.75 14.91 2.31
N ALA A 94 -7.79 13.58 2.25
CA ALA A 94 -9.02 12.83 2.02
C ALA A 94 -10.04 13.05 3.15
N SER A 95 -9.58 13.16 4.41
CA SER A 95 -10.41 13.54 5.56
C SER A 95 -10.89 14.99 5.47
N TYR A 96 -10.07 15.91 4.96
CA TYR A 96 -10.47 17.29 4.69
C TYR A 96 -11.62 17.35 3.67
N ILE A 97 -11.49 16.61 2.55
CA ILE A 97 -12.56 16.52 1.54
C ILE A 97 -13.84 15.93 2.15
N ASP A 98 -13.74 14.88 2.94
CA ASP A 98 -14.89 14.23 3.57
C ASP A 98 -15.72 15.21 4.42
N GLY A 99 -15.06 16.11 5.15
CA GLY A 99 -15.72 17.16 5.93
C GLY A 99 -16.49 18.21 5.09
N HIS A 100 -16.23 18.27 3.77
CA HIS A 100 -16.91 19.20 2.85
C HIS A 100 -17.94 18.50 1.95
N LEU A 101 -18.06 17.18 2.02
CA LEU A 101 -19.06 16.43 1.27
C LEU A 101 -20.42 16.50 1.95
N PRO A 102 -21.53 16.56 1.17
CA PRO A 102 -22.87 16.41 1.72
C PRO A 102 -23.02 15.05 2.45
N GLU A 103 -23.93 15.01 3.43
CA GLU A 103 -24.29 13.74 4.11
C GLU A 103 -24.81 12.69 3.13
N GLU A 104 -25.51 13.13 2.07
CA GLU A 104 -26.03 12.28 1.01
C GLU A 104 -24.94 12.00 -0.04
N SER A 105 -24.63 10.72 -0.23
CA SER A 105 -23.70 10.26 -1.27
C SER A 105 -24.23 10.54 -2.68
N TYR A 106 -23.33 10.51 -3.67
CA TYR A 106 -23.69 10.61 -5.09
C TYR A 106 -24.83 9.67 -5.49
N ALA A 107 -24.84 8.43 -4.97
CA ALA A 107 -25.88 7.46 -5.27
C ALA A 107 -27.23 7.84 -4.65
N GLN A 108 -27.24 8.39 -3.43
CA GLN A 108 -28.46 8.79 -2.72
C GLN A 108 -29.12 10.04 -3.33
N GLN A 109 -28.35 10.93 -3.95
CA GLN A 109 -28.87 12.10 -4.66
C GLN A 109 -29.52 11.76 -6.01
N GLY A 110 -29.26 10.58 -6.57
CA GLY A 110 -29.73 10.17 -7.88
C GLY A 110 -31.27 10.23 -8.07
N PRO A 111 -32.09 9.71 -7.14
CA PRO A 111 -33.54 9.78 -7.22
C PRO A 111 -34.09 11.21 -7.28
N ALA A 112 -33.53 12.15 -6.50
CA ALA A 112 -33.98 13.55 -6.50
C ALA A 112 -33.72 14.22 -7.85
N VAL A 113 -32.55 14.03 -8.44
CA VAL A 113 -32.20 14.55 -9.79
C VAL A 113 -33.10 13.94 -10.84
N THR A 114 -33.43 12.64 -10.75
CA THR A 114 -34.32 11.97 -11.70
C THR A 114 -35.75 12.53 -11.61
N ALA A 115 -36.27 12.70 -10.40
CA ALA A 115 -37.60 13.27 -10.17
C ALA A 115 -37.69 14.71 -10.71
N ALA A 116 -36.72 15.56 -10.43
CA ALA A 116 -36.70 16.94 -10.94
C ALA A 116 -36.66 16.98 -12.47
N ARG A 117 -35.92 16.08 -13.13
CA ARG A 117 -35.88 15.99 -14.58
C ARG A 117 -37.21 15.52 -15.17
N GLU A 118 -37.90 14.55 -14.52
CA GLU A 118 -39.21 14.09 -14.98
C GLU A 118 -40.28 15.14 -14.82
N GLU A 119 -40.25 15.91 -13.72
CA GLU A 119 -41.17 17.01 -13.48
C GLU A 119 -41.00 18.13 -14.51
N LEU A 120 -39.75 18.51 -14.80
CA LEU A 120 -39.44 19.50 -15.86
C LEU A 120 -39.95 19.02 -17.23
N ALA A 121 -39.70 17.75 -17.57
CA ALA A 121 -40.17 17.18 -18.85
C ALA A 121 -41.71 17.20 -18.95
N ALA A 122 -42.42 16.83 -17.88
CA ALA A 122 -43.88 16.87 -17.81
C ALA A 122 -44.44 18.27 -17.96
N ALA A 123 -43.83 19.28 -17.32
CA ALA A 123 -44.25 20.69 -17.47
C ALA A 123 -44.05 21.21 -18.91
N GLN A 124 -42.95 20.83 -19.55
CA GLN A 124 -42.67 21.18 -20.94
C GLN A 124 -43.69 20.52 -21.90
N GLU A 125 -44.04 19.25 -21.68
CA GLU A 125 -45.07 18.55 -22.48
C GLU A 125 -46.48 19.11 -22.26
N ALA A 126 -46.78 19.54 -21.03
CA ALA A 126 -48.06 20.16 -20.70
C ALA A 126 -48.21 21.56 -21.26
N GLY A 127 -47.12 22.18 -21.68
CA GLY A 127 -47.10 23.58 -22.16
C GLY A 127 -47.34 24.58 -21.04
N GLU A 128 -46.81 24.31 -19.85
CA GLU A 128 -46.83 25.22 -18.71
C GLU A 128 -46.21 26.59 -19.07
N ASP A 129 -46.46 27.61 -18.27
CA ASP A 129 -45.90 28.91 -18.53
C ASP A 129 -44.36 28.94 -18.37
N GLU A 130 -43.74 29.93 -19.08
CA GLU A 130 -42.27 30.05 -19.16
C GLU A 130 -41.63 30.23 -17.78
N ALA A 131 -42.29 30.89 -16.81
CA ALA A 131 -41.77 31.07 -15.47
C ALA A 131 -41.72 29.79 -14.68
N THR A 132 -42.74 28.92 -14.80
CA THR A 132 -42.77 27.58 -14.18
C THR A 132 -41.68 26.69 -14.76
N ILE A 133 -41.50 26.68 -16.08
CA ILE A 133 -40.46 25.91 -16.75
C ILE A 133 -39.05 26.39 -16.31
N GLU A 134 -38.82 27.69 -16.19
CA GLU A 134 -37.55 28.24 -15.74
C GLU A 134 -37.22 27.86 -14.28
N GLU A 135 -38.23 27.88 -13.40
CA GLU A 135 -38.07 27.47 -11.99
C GLU A 135 -37.67 25.96 -11.89
N LEU A 136 -38.37 25.10 -12.61
CA LEU A 136 -38.09 23.67 -12.64
C LEU A 136 -36.70 23.35 -13.26
N GLN A 137 -36.34 24.08 -14.32
CA GLN A 137 -35.00 23.96 -14.91
C GLN A 137 -33.91 24.35 -13.90
N THR A 138 -34.10 25.45 -13.18
CA THR A 138 -33.17 25.94 -12.16
C THR A 138 -33.01 24.88 -11.05
N THR A 139 -34.11 24.29 -10.60
CA THR A 139 -34.11 23.24 -9.58
C THR A 139 -33.34 22.00 -10.04
N TYR A 140 -33.62 21.56 -11.28
CA TYR A 140 -32.91 20.39 -11.86
C TYR A 140 -31.40 20.69 -11.99
N ASP A 141 -31.03 21.86 -12.51
CA ASP A 141 -29.62 22.23 -12.71
C ASP A 141 -28.87 22.32 -11.39
N GLU A 142 -29.49 22.83 -10.33
CA GLU A 142 -28.90 22.91 -8.99
C GLU A 142 -28.66 21.53 -8.40
N LEU A 143 -29.67 20.65 -8.42
CA LEU A 143 -29.56 19.27 -7.92
C LEU A 143 -28.50 18.47 -8.71
N ASN A 144 -28.48 18.62 -10.03
CA ASN A 144 -27.51 17.96 -10.88
C ASN A 144 -26.09 18.46 -10.62
N ARG A 145 -25.90 19.78 -10.45
CA ARG A 145 -24.62 20.40 -10.11
C ARG A 145 -24.10 19.90 -8.75
N GLN A 146 -24.98 19.85 -7.75
CA GLN A 146 -24.63 19.33 -6.43
C GLN A 146 -24.17 17.87 -6.51
N ARG A 147 -24.92 17.05 -7.23
CA ARG A 147 -24.58 15.63 -7.44
C ARG A 147 -23.24 15.44 -8.17
N GLU A 148 -22.96 16.26 -9.19
CA GLU A 148 -21.66 16.23 -9.88
C GLU A 148 -20.49 16.63 -8.95
N THR A 149 -20.71 17.62 -8.10
CA THR A 149 -19.71 18.06 -7.11
C THR A 149 -19.43 16.96 -6.11
N THR A 150 -20.48 16.30 -5.60
CA THR A 150 -20.34 15.14 -4.72
C THR A 150 -19.57 14.00 -5.40
N PHE A 151 -19.88 13.68 -6.66
CA PHE A 151 -19.15 12.68 -7.43
C PHE A 151 -17.64 12.99 -7.54
N LYS A 152 -17.31 14.25 -7.85
CA LYS A 152 -15.90 14.68 -7.94
C LYS A 152 -15.19 14.56 -6.60
N GLY A 153 -15.83 14.99 -5.52
CA GLY A 153 -15.26 14.92 -4.18
C GLY A 153 -15.08 13.46 -3.69
N GLU A 154 -16.10 12.60 -3.82
CA GLU A 154 -16.00 11.18 -3.49
C GLU A 154 -14.91 10.46 -4.31
N THR A 155 -14.81 10.80 -5.61
CA THR A 155 -13.78 10.22 -6.49
C THR A 155 -12.39 10.64 -6.05
N LEU A 156 -12.17 11.94 -5.81
CA LEU A 156 -10.86 12.46 -5.37
C LEU A 156 -10.47 11.86 -4.02
N ARG A 157 -11.41 11.83 -3.06
CA ARG A 157 -11.21 11.17 -1.77
C ARG A 157 -10.81 9.69 -1.94
N GLY A 158 -11.52 8.96 -2.80
CA GLY A 158 -11.20 7.55 -3.08
C GLY A 158 -9.80 7.34 -3.69
N LEU A 159 -9.38 8.22 -4.58
CA LEU A 159 -8.03 8.19 -5.17
C LEU A 159 -6.94 8.47 -4.13
N LEU A 160 -7.15 9.48 -3.26
CA LEU A 160 -6.21 9.80 -2.19
C LEU A 160 -6.08 8.65 -1.19
N LEU A 161 -7.19 8.02 -0.78
CA LEU A 161 -7.16 6.84 0.09
C LEU A 161 -6.49 5.63 -0.58
N SER A 162 -6.63 5.47 -1.90
CA SER A 162 -5.89 4.46 -2.65
C SER A 162 -4.38 4.72 -2.62
N THR A 163 -3.98 5.98 -2.73
CA THR A 163 -2.57 6.40 -2.66
C THR A 163 -2.00 6.14 -1.26
N TYR A 164 -2.74 6.46 -0.21
CA TYR A 164 -2.40 6.11 1.18
C TYR A 164 -2.20 4.60 1.35
N ALA A 165 -3.12 3.78 0.81
CA ALA A 165 -2.99 2.32 0.88
C ALA A 165 -1.71 1.81 0.20
N TRP A 166 -1.33 2.35 -0.97
CA TRP A 166 -0.07 2.01 -1.64
C TRP A 166 1.16 2.45 -0.83
N SER A 167 1.12 3.64 -0.24
CA SER A 167 2.17 4.13 0.67
C SER A 167 2.36 3.19 1.85
N THR A 168 1.26 2.78 2.49
CA THR A 168 1.28 1.85 3.63
C THR A 168 1.89 0.48 3.23
N VAL A 169 1.55 -0.06 2.06
CA VAL A 169 2.16 -1.30 1.54
C VAL A 169 3.66 -1.11 1.34
N GLY A 170 4.08 0.05 0.81
CA GLY A 170 5.49 0.42 0.66
C GLY A 170 6.23 0.46 2.00
N GLN A 171 5.64 1.07 3.03
CA GLN A 171 6.21 1.12 4.37
C GLN A 171 6.37 -0.29 5.00
N ILE A 172 5.33 -1.13 4.88
CA ILE A 172 5.38 -2.53 5.36
C ILE A 172 6.50 -3.30 4.66
N ALA A 173 6.64 -3.13 3.33
CA ALA A 173 7.72 -3.75 2.57
C ALA A 173 9.10 -3.27 3.06
N GLY A 174 9.25 -1.99 3.40
CA GLY A 174 10.47 -1.43 3.98
C GLY A 174 10.84 -2.08 5.32
N TYR A 175 9.89 -2.17 6.24
CA TYR A 175 10.12 -2.85 7.53
C TYR A 175 10.47 -4.33 7.34
N ALA A 176 9.78 -5.02 6.43
CA ALA A 176 10.09 -6.42 6.10
C ALA A 176 11.49 -6.57 5.48
N ALA A 177 11.96 -5.60 4.69
CA ALA A 177 13.31 -5.59 4.14
C ALA A 177 14.37 -5.50 5.25
N TYR A 178 14.20 -4.61 6.22
CA TYR A 178 15.11 -4.51 7.36
C TYR A 178 15.13 -5.79 8.20
N ALA A 179 13.97 -6.42 8.43
CA ALA A 179 13.88 -7.69 9.13
C ALA A 179 14.59 -8.80 8.35
N ALA A 180 14.46 -8.85 7.03
CA ALA A 180 15.16 -9.82 6.18
C ALA A 180 16.68 -9.63 6.22
N PHE A 181 17.19 -8.39 6.17
CA PHE A 181 18.62 -8.12 6.31
C PHE A 181 19.15 -8.51 7.70
N ALA A 182 18.41 -8.23 8.76
CA ALA A 182 18.79 -8.67 10.11
C ALA A 182 18.87 -10.20 10.19
N ALA A 183 17.89 -10.92 9.62
CA ALA A 183 17.90 -12.38 9.53
C ALA A 183 19.10 -12.89 8.70
N ALA A 184 19.42 -12.22 7.57
CA ALA A 184 20.58 -12.55 6.75
C ALA A 184 21.90 -12.41 7.53
N ILE A 185 22.05 -11.36 8.32
CA ILE A 185 23.24 -11.14 9.16
C ILE A 185 23.37 -12.29 10.18
N VAL A 186 22.31 -12.61 10.92
CA VAL A 186 22.31 -13.68 11.92
C VAL A 186 22.65 -15.03 11.27
N MET A 187 21.98 -15.38 10.17
CA MET A 187 22.23 -16.61 9.43
C MET A 187 23.64 -16.65 8.84
N GLY A 188 24.14 -15.54 8.34
CA GLY A 188 25.50 -15.42 7.83
C GLY A 188 26.56 -15.69 8.91
N VAL A 189 26.36 -15.13 10.10
CA VAL A 189 27.26 -15.38 11.26
C VAL A 189 27.23 -16.85 11.66
N LEU A 190 26.05 -17.45 11.79
CA LEU A 190 25.91 -18.88 12.13
C LEU A 190 26.56 -19.78 11.08
N THR A 191 26.34 -19.48 9.81
CA THR A 191 26.94 -20.19 8.67
C THR A 191 28.46 -20.06 8.70
N PHE A 192 29.00 -18.89 8.95
CA PHE A 192 30.44 -18.66 9.08
C PHE A 192 31.04 -19.46 10.24
N LEU A 193 30.38 -19.49 11.40
CA LEU A 193 30.81 -20.28 12.56
C LEU A 193 30.78 -21.79 12.23
N GLY A 194 29.72 -22.26 11.57
CA GLY A 194 29.62 -23.66 11.09
C GLY A 194 30.75 -24.03 10.12
N TRP A 195 31.01 -23.15 9.14
CA TRP A 195 32.12 -23.34 8.20
C TRP A 195 33.48 -23.36 8.90
N ARG A 196 33.72 -22.44 9.85
CA ARG A 196 34.95 -22.43 10.67
C ARG A 196 35.10 -23.73 11.47
N HIS A 197 34.02 -24.22 12.07
CA HIS A 197 34.02 -25.50 12.80
C HIS A 197 34.41 -26.66 11.90
N LEU A 198 33.81 -26.78 10.72
CA LEU A 198 34.13 -27.82 9.73
C LEU A 198 35.60 -27.77 9.28
N ARG A 199 36.16 -26.55 9.12
CA ARG A 199 37.61 -26.41 8.79
C ARG A 199 38.51 -26.95 9.89
N HIS A 200 38.22 -26.65 11.17
CA HIS A 200 39.02 -27.17 12.30
C HIS A 200 39.01 -28.70 12.40
N LEU A 201 37.88 -29.36 12.10
CA LEU A 201 37.77 -30.78 12.07
C LEU A 201 38.63 -31.43 10.96
N ARG A 202 38.75 -30.78 9.80
CA ARG A 202 39.61 -31.25 8.69
C ARG A 202 41.10 -31.26 9.07
N HIS A 203 41.57 -30.23 9.75
CA HIS A 203 42.98 -30.16 10.17
C HIS A 203 43.34 -31.17 11.24
N ARG A 204 42.43 -31.52 12.16
CA ARG A 204 42.67 -32.52 13.21
C ARG A 204 42.66 -33.94 12.65
N GLY A 205 41.85 -34.26 11.67
CA GLY A 205 41.81 -35.57 11.01
C GLY A 205 43.08 -35.87 10.19
N ALA A 206 43.71 -34.87 9.60
CA ALA A 206 44.96 -35.02 8.83
C ALA A 206 46.19 -35.23 9.72
N ALA A 207 46.18 -34.80 10.98
CA ALA A 207 47.31 -34.95 11.91
C ALA A 207 47.37 -36.31 12.62
N VAL A 208 46.36 -37.19 12.48
CA VAL A 208 46.28 -38.51 13.08
C VAL A 208 46.72 -39.63 12.12
N THR A 209 46.91 -39.33 10.83
CA THR A 209 47.30 -40.28 9.77
C THR A 209 48.77 -40.22 9.37
N THR A 210 49.62 -39.48 10.10
CA THR A 210 51.07 -39.46 9.99
C THR A 210 51.69 -40.07 11.23
#